data_db1ec030340c58dd0ea87672859e48ee
#
_entry.id   db1ec030340c58dd0ea87672859e48ee
#
_cell.length_a   1.000
_cell.length_b   1.000
_cell.length_c   1.000
_cell.angle_alpha   90.00
_cell.angle_beta   90.00
_cell.angle_gamma   90.00
#
_symmetry.space_group_name_H-M   'P 1'
#
loop_
_entity.id
_entity.type
_entity.pdbx_description
1 polymer ?
#
loop_
_entity_poly.entity_id
_entity_poly.type
_entity_poly.pdbx_seq_one_letter_code
_entity_poly.pdbx_strand_id
1 'polypeptide(L)'
;SKGKSVDEPGGLLRGYQLTYVPDNIKNLGKQCGVIFYVPAAFTSKIDPSTGFISAFNFKSISTNASRKQFFMQFDEIRYCAEKDMFSFGFDYNNFDTYNITMGKTQWTVYTNGERLQSEFNNARRTGKTKSINLTETIKLLLKDNKINYADGHDVRIDMEKMDEDKNSEFFAQLLSLYKLTVQMRNSYTEAEEQEKGISYDKIISPVINDEGEFFDSDNYKESDDKACKM
;
A
#
# COMPACT_ATOMS: atom_id res chain seq x y z
N SER A 1 -7.44 14.31 29.81
CA SER A 1 -7.79 15.43 30.69
C SER A 1 -6.54 16.12 31.22
N LYS A 2 -6.21 17.24 30.61
CA LYS A 2 -5.06 18.04 30.93
C LYS A 2 -5.28 18.67 32.32
N GLY A 3 -4.39 18.40 33.27
CA GLY A 3 -4.33 19.13 34.50
C GLY A 3 -5.01 18.56 35.73
N LYS A 4 -5.70 17.44 35.69
CA LYS A 4 -6.33 16.87 36.88
C LYS A 4 -5.30 16.35 37.89
N SER A 5 -5.43 16.76 39.13
CA SER A 5 -4.68 16.20 40.24
C SER A 5 -5.19 14.79 40.62
N VAL A 6 -4.47 14.11 41.50
CA VAL A 6 -4.90 12.78 41.99
C VAL A 6 -6.24 12.87 42.75
N ASP A 7 -6.52 14.03 43.35
CA ASP A 7 -7.72 14.25 44.15
C ASP A 7 -8.95 14.61 43.33
N GLU A 8 -8.80 14.86 42.03
CA GLU A 8 -9.92 15.15 41.13
C GLU A 8 -10.50 13.88 40.49
N PRO A 9 -11.80 13.88 40.15
CA PRO A 9 -12.38 12.74 39.44
C PRO A 9 -11.60 12.39 38.17
N GLY A 10 -11.12 11.14 38.08
CA GLY A 10 -10.24 10.66 37.01
C GLY A 10 -8.75 10.95 37.22
N GLY A 11 -8.34 11.62 38.28
CA GLY A 11 -6.93 11.87 38.61
C GLY A 11 -6.18 10.59 38.96
N LEU A 12 -6.88 9.65 39.58
CA LEU A 12 -6.31 8.32 39.92
C LEU A 12 -5.79 7.58 38.70
N LEU A 13 -6.54 7.58 37.60
CA LEU A 13 -6.10 6.94 36.36
C LEU A 13 -4.83 7.58 35.81
N ARG A 14 -4.68 8.88 35.99
CA ARG A 14 -3.46 9.59 35.61
C ARG A 14 -2.30 9.27 36.55
N GLY A 15 -2.57 9.12 37.85
CA GLY A 15 -1.56 8.71 38.84
C GLY A 15 -0.95 7.35 38.52
N TYR A 16 -1.73 6.44 37.95
CA TYR A 16 -1.23 5.15 37.45
C TYR A 16 -0.59 5.20 36.06
N GLN A 17 -0.50 6.39 35.47
CA GLN A 17 0.08 6.59 34.13
C GLN A 17 -0.50 5.68 33.06
N LEU A 18 -1.81 5.42 33.10
CA LEU A 18 -2.50 4.65 32.05
C LEU A 18 -2.36 5.33 30.68
N THR A 19 -2.32 6.65 30.68
CA THR A 19 -2.06 7.45 29.50
C THR A 19 -1.00 8.48 29.78
N TYR A 20 0.01 8.57 28.95
CA TYR A 20 0.98 9.66 28.96
C TYR A 20 0.67 10.60 27.79
N VAL A 21 0.44 11.87 28.08
CA VAL A 21 0.32 12.92 27.05
C VAL A 21 1.61 13.71 27.07
N PRO A 22 2.49 13.56 26.07
CA PRO A 22 3.71 14.36 26.00
C PRO A 22 3.36 15.84 25.79
N ASP A 23 4.10 16.73 26.42
CA ASP A 23 3.95 18.18 26.21
C ASP A 23 4.24 18.58 24.75
N ASN A 24 5.10 17.82 24.11
CA ASN A 24 5.38 17.92 22.70
C ASN A 24 5.25 16.53 22.03
N ILE A 25 4.33 16.40 21.10
CA ILE A 25 4.07 15.16 20.35
C ILE A 25 5.30 14.64 19.61
N LYS A 26 6.28 15.51 19.30
CA LYS A 26 7.55 15.11 18.69
C LYS A 26 8.45 14.32 19.62
N ASN A 27 8.18 14.33 20.92
CA ASN A 27 8.94 13.58 21.93
C ASN A 27 8.30 12.21 22.26
N LEU A 28 7.71 11.55 21.29
CA LEU A 28 7.02 10.27 21.46
C LEU A 28 7.90 9.18 22.12
N GLY A 29 9.21 9.21 21.89
CA GLY A 29 10.16 8.27 22.49
C GLY A 29 10.31 8.37 24.03
N LYS A 30 9.71 9.41 24.65
CA LYS A 30 9.69 9.61 26.11
C LYS A 30 8.39 9.16 26.76
N GLN A 31 7.51 8.49 26.03
CA GLN A 31 6.27 7.95 26.60
C GLN A 31 6.60 6.81 27.57
N CYS A 32 5.99 6.83 28.73
CA CYS A 32 6.21 5.86 29.80
C CYS A 32 4.90 5.40 30.46
N GLY A 33 3.78 5.47 29.76
CA GLY A 33 2.49 5.01 30.26
C GLY A 33 2.14 3.60 29.77
N VAL A 34 1.03 3.07 30.25
CA VAL A 34 0.47 1.79 29.76
C VAL A 34 -0.14 1.95 28.36
N ILE A 35 -0.68 3.13 28.08
CA ILE A 35 -1.23 3.47 26.76
C ILE A 35 -0.30 4.49 26.10
N PHE A 36 0.14 4.17 24.88
CA PHE A 36 1.01 5.02 24.11
C PHE A 36 0.23 5.69 22.97
N TYR A 37 0.60 6.94 22.67
CA TYR A 37 0.10 7.61 21.48
C TYR A 37 0.97 7.24 20.27
N VAL A 38 0.37 6.63 19.29
CA VAL A 38 1.01 6.33 18.01
C VAL A 38 0.43 7.26 16.96
N PRO A 39 1.26 7.94 16.16
CA PRO A 39 0.76 8.73 15.04
C PRO A 39 -0.01 7.83 14.06
N ALA A 40 -1.26 8.17 13.77
CA ALA A 40 -2.05 7.44 12.78
C ALA A 40 -1.60 7.71 11.33
N ALA A 41 -0.70 8.67 11.13
CA ALA A 41 -0.16 8.98 9.82
C ALA A 41 0.58 7.76 9.25
N PHE A 42 0.24 7.41 7.99
CA PHE A 42 0.85 6.30 7.24
C PHE A 42 0.53 4.88 7.74
N THR A 43 -0.23 4.65 8.81
CA THR A 43 -0.55 3.29 9.29
C THR A 43 -1.24 2.43 8.23
N SER A 44 -2.00 3.06 7.32
CA SER A 44 -2.62 2.37 6.17
C SER A 44 -1.68 2.16 4.96
N LYS A 45 -0.41 2.58 5.07
CA LYS A 45 0.59 2.50 4.00
C LYS A 45 1.83 1.74 4.43
N ILE A 46 1.87 1.24 5.66
CA ILE A 46 3.00 0.49 6.22
C ILE A 46 2.60 -0.97 6.28
N ASP A 47 3.44 -1.82 5.72
CA ASP A 47 3.38 -3.26 5.95
C ASP A 47 4.04 -3.56 7.30
N PRO A 48 3.30 -4.10 8.26
CA PRO A 48 3.83 -4.33 9.59
C PRO A 48 4.85 -5.48 9.65
N SER A 49 4.87 -6.40 8.67
CA SER A 49 5.79 -7.53 8.66
C SER A 49 7.15 -7.18 8.07
N THR A 50 7.19 -6.31 7.05
CA THR A 50 8.41 -5.97 6.32
C THR A 50 8.89 -4.54 6.56
N GLY A 51 8.02 -3.68 7.10
CA GLY A 51 8.26 -2.25 7.22
C GLY A 51 8.18 -1.49 5.88
N PHE A 52 7.71 -2.12 4.80
CA PHE A 52 7.49 -1.45 3.52
C PHE A 52 6.50 -0.29 3.68
N ILE A 53 6.84 0.85 3.07
CA ILE A 53 5.98 2.04 3.03
C ILE A 53 5.82 2.48 1.59
N SER A 54 4.56 2.60 1.11
CA SER A 54 4.30 3.17 -0.21
C SER A 54 4.54 4.69 -0.19
N ALA A 55 5.76 5.11 -0.57
CA ALA A 55 6.23 6.51 -0.49
C ALA A 55 6.19 7.26 -1.84
N PHE A 56 5.62 6.69 -2.89
CA PHE A 56 5.58 7.31 -4.21
C PHE A 56 4.77 8.61 -4.23
N ASN A 57 5.32 9.63 -4.88
CA ASN A 57 4.64 10.89 -5.14
C ASN A 57 3.90 10.85 -6.49
N PHE A 58 2.73 10.22 -6.51
CA PHE A 58 1.93 10.11 -7.74
C PHE A 58 1.34 11.44 -8.24
N LYS A 59 1.37 12.51 -7.45
CA LYS A 59 0.82 13.81 -7.86
C LYS A 59 1.68 14.50 -8.89
N SER A 60 2.98 14.24 -8.89
CA SER A 60 3.92 14.78 -9.89
C SER A 60 3.83 14.09 -11.26
N ILE A 61 3.19 12.90 -11.31
CA ILE A 61 3.11 12.07 -12.51
C ILE A 61 1.81 12.40 -13.27
N SER A 62 1.77 13.53 -13.97
CA SER A 62 0.57 14.05 -14.62
C SER A 62 0.62 14.05 -16.15
N THR A 63 1.81 14.11 -16.75
CA THR A 63 2.02 14.12 -18.20
C THR A 63 2.32 12.74 -18.77
N ASN A 64 2.18 12.55 -20.08
CA ASN A 64 2.49 11.28 -20.75
C ASN A 64 3.97 10.93 -20.58
N ALA A 65 4.86 11.90 -20.80
CA ALA A 65 6.29 11.73 -20.60
C ALA A 65 6.63 11.34 -19.16
N SER A 66 6.04 12.00 -18.15
CA SER A 66 6.28 11.66 -16.74
C SER A 66 5.79 10.26 -16.37
N ARG A 67 4.70 9.78 -16.97
CA ARG A 67 4.20 8.41 -16.75
C ARG A 67 5.14 7.36 -17.31
N LYS A 68 5.61 7.54 -18.57
CA LYS A 68 6.61 6.65 -19.16
C LYS A 68 7.90 6.66 -18.35
N GLN A 69 8.44 7.87 -18.04
CA GLN A 69 9.64 8.02 -17.25
C GLN A 69 9.53 7.34 -15.88
N PHE A 70 8.38 7.42 -15.22
CA PHE A 70 8.14 6.76 -13.95
C PHE A 70 8.42 5.25 -14.04
N PHE A 71 7.92 4.56 -15.07
CA PHE A 71 8.16 3.12 -15.24
C PHE A 71 9.59 2.79 -15.67
N MET A 72 10.28 3.72 -16.35
CA MET A 72 11.69 3.52 -16.70
C MET A 72 12.63 3.65 -15.49
N GLN A 73 12.18 4.24 -14.38
CA GLN A 73 12.95 4.34 -13.12
C GLN A 73 12.93 3.06 -12.27
N PHE A 74 12.08 2.08 -12.61
CA PHE A 74 12.13 0.77 -11.98
C PHE A 74 13.41 0.04 -12.41
N ASP A 75 13.91 -0.86 -11.56
CA ASP A 75 15.05 -1.72 -11.90
C ASP A 75 14.62 -2.84 -12.84
N GLU A 76 13.40 -3.38 -12.61
CA GLU A 76 12.79 -4.41 -13.46
C GLU A 76 11.26 -4.43 -13.29
N ILE A 77 10.56 -4.84 -14.35
CA ILE A 77 9.13 -5.17 -14.33
C ILE A 77 8.97 -6.50 -15.03
N ARG A 78 8.63 -7.56 -14.29
CA ARG A 78 8.58 -8.92 -14.82
C ARG A 78 7.32 -9.66 -14.40
N TYR A 79 6.89 -10.59 -15.23
CA TYR A 79 5.94 -11.61 -14.84
C TYR A 79 6.68 -12.81 -14.25
N CYS A 80 6.24 -13.27 -13.10
CA CYS A 80 6.74 -14.46 -12.42
C CYS A 80 5.68 -15.56 -12.55
N ALA A 81 5.94 -16.55 -13.41
CA ALA A 81 4.99 -17.61 -13.68
C ALA A 81 4.74 -18.51 -12.46
N GLU A 82 5.76 -18.72 -11.61
CA GLU A 82 5.65 -19.52 -10.40
C GLU A 82 4.62 -18.97 -9.42
N LYS A 83 4.57 -17.63 -9.29
CA LYS A 83 3.65 -16.92 -8.38
C LYS A 83 2.36 -16.49 -9.07
N ASP A 84 2.30 -16.56 -10.40
CA ASP A 84 1.25 -15.96 -11.23
C ASP A 84 1.03 -14.49 -10.91
N MET A 85 2.12 -13.71 -10.82
CA MET A 85 2.08 -12.28 -10.45
C MET A 85 3.11 -11.49 -11.25
N PHE A 86 2.86 -10.19 -11.44
CA PHE A 86 3.89 -9.25 -11.87
C PHE A 86 4.67 -8.76 -10.65
N SER A 87 5.99 -8.63 -10.83
CA SER A 87 6.91 -8.02 -9.88
C SER A 87 7.43 -6.70 -10.43
N PHE A 88 7.53 -5.70 -9.55
CA PHE A 88 8.10 -4.39 -9.81
C PHE A 88 9.26 -4.19 -8.84
N GLY A 89 10.49 -4.37 -9.32
CA GLY A 89 11.72 -4.13 -8.56
C GLY A 89 12.15 -2.68 -8.70
N PHE A 90 12.52 -2.02 -7.59
CA PHE A 90 12.91 -0.62 -7.61
C PHE A 90 13.76 -0.23 -6.40
N ASP A 91 14.51 0.85 -6.56
CA ASP A 91 15.15 1.59 -5.47
C ASP A 91 14.45 2.96 -5.32
N TYR A 92 14.02 3.31 -4.12
CA TYR A 92 13.42 4.62 -3.86
C TYR A 92 14.32 5.79 -4.18
N ASN A 93 15.65 5.60 -4.19
CA ASN A 93 16.62 6.63 -4.59
C ASN A 93 16.46 7.07 -6.04
N ASN A 94 15.81 6.28 -6.89
CA ASN A 94 15.54 6.60 -8.29
C ASN A 94 14.29 7.47 -8.46
N PHE A 95 13.51 7.69 -7.39
CA PHE A 95 12.22 8.39 -7.46
C PHE A 95 12.22 9.65 -6.60
N ASP A 96 11.47 10.66 -7.03
CA ASP A 96 11.12 11.80 -6.18
C ASP A 96 10.15 11.35 -5.09
N THR A 97 10.67 10.86 -3.99
CA THR A 97 9.90 10.54 -2.79
C THR A 97 9.92 11.74 -1.84
N TYR A 98 8.86 11.91 -1.04
CA TYR A 98 8.92 12.86 0.06
C TYR A 98 10.09 12.47 0.98
N ASN A 99 10.81 13.46 1.52
CA ASN A 99 11.96 13.32 2.43
C ASN A 99 11.71 12.36 3.60
N ILE A 100 11.54 11.08 3.29
CA ILE A 100 11.39 10.00 4.25
C ILE A 100 12.77 9.36 4.33
N THR A 101 13.40 9.45 5.47
CA THR A 101 14.61 8.66 5.74
C THR A 101 14.21 7.20 5.87
N MET A 102 14.48 6.43 4.85
CA MET A 102 14.19 4.99 4.82
C MET A 102 15.45 4.22 5.20
N GLY A 103 15.30 3.22 6.07
CA GLY A 103 16.39 2.30 6.37
C GLY A 103 16.69 1.36 5.19
N LYS A 104 15.64 0.86 4.51
CA LYS A 104 15.70 0.02 3.31
C LYS A 104 15.08 0.77 2.14
N THR A 105 15.82 0.92 1.05
CA THR A 105 15.37 1.67 -0.15
C THR A 105 14.98 0.76 -1.30
N GLN A 106 15.58 -0.43 -1.39
CA GLN A 106 15.32 -1.41 -2.46
C GLN A 106 14.16 -2.33 -2.08
N TRP A 107 13.19 -2.43 -2.96
CA TRP A 107 11.98 -3.20 -2.77
C TRP A 107 11.54 -3.88 -4.06
N THR A 108 10.83 -5.00 -3.90
CA THR A 108 10.05 -5.62 -4.96
C THR A 108 8.60 -5.71 -4.50
N VAL A 109 7.68 -5.14 -5.28
CA VAL A 109 6.25 -5.24 -5.04
C VAL A 109 5.59 -6.14 -6.07
N TYR A 110 4.57 -6.88 -5.66
CA TYR A 110 3.86 -7.87 -6.45
C TYR A 110 2.39 -7.50 -6.61
N THR A 111 1.79 -7.91 -7.71
CA THR A 111 0.35 -7.75 -7.97
C THR A 111 -0.49 -8.74 -7.14
N ASN A 112 -0.27 -8.70 -5.82
CA ASN A 112 -0.93 -9.62 -4.90
C ASN A 112 -2.40 -9.28 -4.71
N GLY A 113 -3.26 -10.28 -4.94
CA GLY A 113 -4.67 -10.26 -4.64
C GLY A 113 -5.51 -9.29 -5.49
N GLU A 114 -6.72 -9.11 -5.05
CA GLU A 114 -7.68 -8.17 -5.65
C GLU A 114 -7.64 -6.82 -4.95
N ARG A 115 -7.94 -5.77 -5.68
CA ARG A 115 -8.04 -4.40 -5.15
C ARG A 115 -9.39 -3.80 -5.48
N LEU A 116 -9.89 -2.99 -4.55
CA LEU A 116 -11.11 -2.24 -4.76
C LEU A 116 -10.82 -0.89 -5.39
N GLN A 117 -11.47 -0.64 -6.51
CA GLN A 117 -11.44 0.64 -7.19
C GLN A 117 -12.82 1.31 -7.12
N SER A 118 -12.86 2.56 -6.66
CA SER A 118 -14.10 3.34 -6.69
C SER A 118 -14.53 3.61 -8.12
N GLU A 119 -15.82 3.42 -8.37
CA GLU A 119 -16.41 3.80 -9.65
C GLU A 119 -16.74 5.30 -9.67
N PHE A 120 -16.53 5.89 -10.84
CA PHE A 120 -16.82 7.31 -11.08
C PHE A 120 -17.79 7.45 -12.24
N ASN A 121 -18.75 8.35 -12.08
CA ASN A 121 -19.63 8.81 -13.15
C ASN A 121 -19.46 10.33 -13.28
N ASN A 122 -19.08 10.81 -14.47
CA ASN A 122 -18.80 12.23 -14.74
C ASN A 122 -17.90 12.89 -13.67
N ALA A 123 -16.77 12.24 -13.36
CA ALA A 123 -15.79 12.64 -12.33
C ALA A 123 -16.33 12.67 -10.87
N ARG A 124 -17.56 12.23 -10.64
CA ARG A 124 -18.12 12.07 -9.27
C ARG A 124 -18.05 10.61 -8.85
N ARG A 125 -17.62 10.37 -7.62
CA ARG A 125 -17.63 9.03 -7.03
C ARG A 125 -19.07 8.55 -6.89
N THR A 126 -19.38 7.36 -7.43
CA THR A 126 -20.74 6.79 -7.41
C THR A 126 -21.11 6.16 -6.06
N GLY A 127 -20.14 5.98 -5.15
CA GLY A 127 -20.30 5.19 -3.94
C GLY A 127 -20.18 3.68 -4.16
N LYS A 128 -20.07 3.23 -5.41
CA LYS A 128 -19.83 1.83 -5.74
C LYS A 128 -18.33 1.56 -5.88
N THR A 129 -17.94 0.33 -5.60
CA THR A 129 -16.59 -0.18 -5.81
C THR A 129 -16.62 -1.38 -6.75
N LYS A 130 -15.57 -1.50 -7.54
CA LYS A 130 -15.33 -2.65 -8.41
C LYS A 130 -14.09 -3.37 -7.91
N SER A 131 -14.19 -4.70 -7.77
CA SER A 131 -13.01 -5.53 -7.54
C SER A 131 -12.21 -5.70 -8.82
N ILE A 132 -10.89 -5.55 -8.73
CA ILE A 132 -9.97 -5.68 -9.84
C ILE A 132 -8.91 -6.73 -9.47
N ASN A 133 -8.84 -7.80 -10.25
CA ASN A 133 -7.69 -8.68 -10.24
C ASN A 133 -6.53 -7.98 -10.96
N LEU A 134 -5.50 -7.63 -10.21
CA LEU A 134 -4.38 -6.83 -10.70
C LEU A 134 -3.60 -7.57 -11.78
N THR A 135 -3.25 -8.83 -11.53
CA THR A 135 -2.44 -9.64 -12.46
C THR A 135 -3.15 -9.82 -13.80
N GLU A 136 -4.40 -10.28 -13.77
CA GLU A 136 -5.16 -10.51 -15.00
C GLU A 136 -5.39 -9.22 -15.78
N THR A 137 -5.65 -8.13 -15.07
CA THR A 137 -5.85 -6.82 -15.74
C THR A 137 -4.57 -6.32 -16.41
N ILE A 138 -3.41 -6.52 -15.78
CA ILE A 138 -2.12 -6.17 -16.39
C ILE A 138 -1.82 -7.09 -17.58
N LYS A 139 -2.07 -8.41 -17.48
CA LYS A 139 -1.91 -9.34 -18.61
C LYS A 139 -2.72 -8.88 -19.83
N LEU A 140 -3.98 -8.53 -19.62
CA LEU A 140 -4.83 -8.02 -20.70
C LEU A 140 -4.28 -6.71 -21.29
N LEU A 141 -3.89 -5.76 -20.44
CA LEU A 141 -3.33 -4.48 -20.88
C LEU A 141 -2.06 -4.68 -21.73
N LEU A 142 -1.16 -5.55 -21.31
CA LEU A 142 0.07 -5.85 -22.07
C LEU A 142 -0.24 -6.53 -23.39
N LYS A 143 -1.14 -7.51 -23.39
CA LYS A 143 -1.57 -8.25 -24.59
C LYS A 143 -2.20 -7.31 -25.62
N ASP A 144 -3.09 -6.43 -25.22
CA ASP A 144 -3.77 -5.48 -26.09
C ASP A 144 -2.78 -4.51 -26.75
N ASN A 145 -1.68 -4.22 -26.06
CA ASN A 145 -0.60 -3.36 -26.58
C ASN A 145 0.56 -4.16 -27.19
N LYS A 146 0.41 -5.48 -27.39
CA LYS A 146 1.41 -6.36 -28.02
C LYS A 146 2.77 -6.36 -27.31
N ILE A 147 2.77 -6.18 -26.00
CA ILE A 147 3.96 -6.21 -25.17
C ILE A 147 4.18 -7.65 -24.68
N ASN A 148 5.41 -8.14 -24.81
CA ASN A 148 5.78 -9.45 -24.33
C ASN A 148 5.89 -9.45 -22.79
N TYR A 149 5.33 -10.48 -22.14
CA TYR A 149 5.47 -10.71 -20.70
C TYR A 149 5.77 -12.19 -20.38
N ALA A 150 6.49 -12.86 -21.27
CA ALA A 150 6.97 -14.22 -20.98
C ALA A 150 7.76 -14.24 -19.67
N ASP A 151 7.76 -15.37 -18.98
CA ASP A 151 8.47 -15.54 -17.71
C ASP A 151 9.92 -15.09 -17.83
N GLY A 152 10.37 -14.24 -16.89
CA GLY A 152 11.71 -13.67 -16.88
C GLY A 152 11.97 -12.52 -17.86
N HIS A 153 11.03 -12.18 -18.77
CA HIS A 153 11.19 -11.03 -19.67
C HIS A 153 10.93 -9.71 -18.92
N ASP A 154 11.82 -8.74 -19.10
CA ASP A 154 11.63 -7.40 -18.57
C ASP A 154 10.74 -6.58 -19.50
N VAL A 155 9.53 -6.30 -19.06
CA VAL A 155 8.50 -5.58 -19.83
C VAL A 155 8.97 -4.16 -20.22
N ARG A 156 9.88 -3.56 -19.46
CA ARG A 156 10.41 -2.22 -19.74
C ARG A 156 11.15 -2.14 -21.08
N ILE A 157 11.78 -3.23 -21.53
CA ILE A 157 12.49 -3.29 -22.81
C ILE A 157 11.55 -2.96 -23.98
N ASP A 158 10.31 -3.40 -23.90
CA ASP A 158 9.29 -3.10 -24.91
C ASP A 158 8.67 -1.72 -24.69
N MET A 159 8.42 -1.33 -23.43
CA MET A 159 7.89 -0.03 -23.08
C MET A 159 8.82 1.11 -23.45
N GLU A 160 10.15 0.92 -23.42
CA GLU A 160 11.14 1.91 -23.81
C GLU A 160 10.96 2.33 -25.30
N LYS A 161 10.59 1.39 -26.17
CA LYS A 161 10.37 1.62 -27.60
C LYS A 161 9.04 2.31 -27.91
N MET A 162 8.14 2.39 -26.94
CA MET A 162 6.81 2.99 -27.13
C MET A 162 6.90 4.52 -27.10
N ASP A 163 6.19 5.14 -28.03
CA ASP A 163 5.98 6.59 -28.03
C ASP A 163 4.96 6.95 -26.93
N GLU A 164 5.31 7.89 -26.04
CA GLU A 164 4.49 8.23 -24.89
C GLU A 164 3.14 8.88 -25.25
N ASP A 165 3.08 9.65 -26.34
CA ASP A 165 1.84 10.32 -26.74
C ASP A 165 0.88 9.37 -27.46
N LYS A 166 1.41 8.50 -28.32
CA LYS A 166 0.61 7.49 -29.01
C LYS A 166 0.10 6.41 -28.08
N ASN A 167 0.83 6.14 -26.99
CA ASN A 167 0.49 5.12 -26.00
C ASN A 167 0.09 5.73 -24.64
N SER A 168 -0.43 6.94 -24.65
CA SER A 168 -0.78 7.69 -23.42
C SER A 168 -1.79 6.96 -22.55
N GLU A 169 -2.75 6.27 -23.16
CA GLU A 169 -3.76 5.50 -22.45
C GLU A 169 -3.17 4.28 -21.75
N PHE A 170 -2.26 3.55 -22.42
CA PHE A 170 -1.53 2.44 -21.84
C PHE A 170 -0.78 2.86 -20.57
N PHE A 171 0.04 3.91 -20.64
CA PHE A 171 0.79 4.37 -19.47
C PHE A 171 -0.12 4.91 -18.36
N ALA A 172 -1.25 5.52 -18.70
CA ALA A 172 -2.22 5.98 -17.71
C ALA A 172 -2.90 4.81 -16.99
N GLN A 173 -3.30 3.77 -17.73
CA GLN A 173 -3.91 2.57 -17.15
C GLN A 173 -2.91 1.78 -16.30
N LEU A 174 -1.69 1.57 -16.79
CA LEU A 174 -0.63 0.90 -16.05
C LEU A 174 -0.32 1.64 -14.74
N LEU A 175 -0.22 2.98 -14.77
CA LEU A 175 -0.03 3.79 -13.57
C LEU A 175 -1.19 3.63 -12.57
N SER A 176 -2.43 3.56 -13.05
CA SER A 176 -3.60 3.33 -12.21
C SER A 176 -3.53 1.95 -11.53
N LEU A 177 -3.15 0.91 -12.26
CA LEU A 177 -2.98 -0.44 -11.73
C LEU A 177 -1.82 -0.52 -10.74
N TYR A 178 -0.70 0.16 -11.03
CA TYR A 178 0.42 0.22 -10.08
C TYR A 178 0.04 0.95 -8.78
N LYS A 179 -0.73 2.04 -8.86
CA LYS A 179 -1.26 2.71 -7.65
C LYS A 179 -2.10 1.77 -6.79
N LEU A 180 -2.90 0.92 -7.42
CA LEU A 180 -3.68 -0.10 -6.71
C LEU A 180 -2.77 -1.20 -6.15
N THR A 181 -1.72 -1.59 -6.87
CA THR A 181 -0.74 -2.61 -6.40
C THR A 181 -0.10 -2.18 -5.08
N VAL A 182 0.35 -0.93 -4.97
CA VAL A 182 0.98 -0.41 -3.75
C VAL A 182 -0.01 0.08 -2.70
N GLN A 183 -1.30 -0.03 -2.96
CA GLN A 183 -2.35 0.26 -1.98
C GLN A 183 -2.53 -0.94 -1.06
N MET A 184 -2.17 -0.80 0.19
CA MET A 184 -2.20 -1.91 1.17
C MET A 184 -3.57 -2.15 1.78
N ARG A 185 -4.49 -1.20 1.70
CA ARG A 185 -5.79 -1.29 2.35
C ARG A 185 -6.92 -1.29 1.33
N ASN A 186 -7.77 -2.30 1.39
CA ASN A 186 -9.05 -2.31 0.69
C ASN A 186 -10.14 -1.83 1.65
N SER A 187 -10.77 -0.69 1.34
CA SER A 187 -11.90 -0.17 2.10
C SER A 187 -13.20 -0.57 1.42
N TYR A 188 -14.05 -1.29 2.12
CA TYR A 188 -15.43 -1.57 1.70
C TYR A 188 -16.37 -0.51 2.25
N THR A 189 -17.50 -0.29 1.60
CA THR A 189 -18.61 0.44 2.21
C THR A 189 -19.34 -0.49 3.20
N GLU A 190 -19.99 0.08 4.20
CA GLU A 190 -20.75 -0.69 5.21
C GLU A 190 -21.77 -1.64 4.58
N ALA A 191 -22.41 -1.22 3.48
CA ALA A 191 -23.36 -2.05 2.73
C ALA A 191 -22.67 -3.24 2.03
N GLU A 192 -21.50 -3.02 1.42
CA GLU A 192 -20.75 -4.08 0.74
C GLU A 192 -20.19 -5.10 1.75
N GLU A 193 -19.82 -4.65 2.93
CA GLU A 193 -19.35 -5.52 4.00
C GLU A 193 -20.46 -6.45 4.49
N GLN A 194 -21.65 -5.92 4.73
CA GLN A 194 -22.82 -6.73 5.14
C GLN A 194 -23.21 -7.73 4.06
N GLU A 195 -23.15 -7.35 2.78
CA GLU A 195 -23.51 -8.21 1.66
C GLU A 195 -22.50 -9.35 1.44
N LYS A 196 -21.20 -9.05 1.59
CA LYS A 196 -20.12 -10.00 1.27
C LYS A 196 -19.56 -10.74 2.48
N GLY A 197 -19.94 -10.33 3.71
CA GLY A 197 -19.40 -10.89 4.95
C GLY A 197 -17.89 -10.66 5.13
N ILE A 198 -17.34 -9.63 4.47
CA ILE A 198 -15.91 -9.32 4.46
C ILE A 198 -15.67 -8.21 5.49
N SER A 199 -14.64 -8.37 6.32
CA SER A 199 -14.27 -7.38 7.33
C SER A 199 -13.78 -6.08 6.70
N TYR A 200 -14.12 -4.96 7.34
CA TYR A 200 -13.56 -3.64 7.05
C TYR A 200 -12.04 -3.68 7.03
N ASP A 201 -11.47 -2.94 6.10
CA ASP A 201 -10.05 -2.61 6.10
C ASP A 201 -9.07 -3.80 6.06
N LYS A 202 -9.37 -4.81 5.23
CA LYS A 202 -8.37 -5.84 4.97
C LYS A 202 -7.07 -5.23 4.45
N ILE A 203 -5.97 -5.51 5.15
CA ILE A 203 -4.63 -5.15 4.70
C ILE A 203 -4.08 -6.30 3.87
N ILE A 204 -3.69 -6.00 2.63
CA ILE A 204 -3.07 -6.95 1.70
C ILE A 204 -1.72 -6.36 1.30
N SER A 205 -0.63 -6.97 1.77
CA SER A 205 0.71 -6.48 1.43
C SER A 205 1.07 -6.78 -0.02
N PRO A 206 1.70 -5.84 -0.74
CA PRO A 206 2.28 -6.11 -2.05
C PRO A 206 3.72 -6.66 -1.96
N VAL A 207 4.30 -6.79 -0.77
CA VAL A 207 5.67 -7.26 -0.55
C VAL A 207 5.70 -8.59 0.17
N ILE A 208 6.75 -9.35 -0.05
CA ILE A 208 7.00 -10.66 0.57
C ILE A 208 7.98 -10.47 1.73
N ASN A 209 7.71 -11.09 2.87
CA ASN A 209 8.60 -11.13 4.02
C ASN A 209 9.77 -12.12 3.82
N ASP A 210 10.64 -12.24 4.81
CA ASP A 210 11.81 -13.12 4.74
C ASP A 210 11.43 -14.62 4.69
N GLU A 211 10.22 -14.98 5.12
CA GLU A 211 9.66 -16.33 5.03
C GLU A 211 9.04 -16.64 3.67
N GLY A 212 8.96 -15.66 2.78
CA GLY A 212 8.38 -15.82 1.44
C GLY A 212 6.86 -15.61 1.38
N GLU A 213 6.25 -15.01 2.41
CA GLU A 213 4.82 -14.84 2.57
C GLU A 213 4.40 -13.37 2.45
N PHE A 214 3.17 -13.15 1.98
CA PHE A 214 2.53 -11.84 2.03
C PHE A 214 1.82 -11.65 3.38
N PHE A 215 1.97 -10.48 3.97
CA PHE A 215 1.17 -10.13 5.15
C PHE A 215 -0.31 -10.03 4.76
N ASP A 216 -1.16 -10.74 5.49
CA ASP A 216 -2.61 -10.67 5.40
C ASP A 216 -3.18 -10.47 6.82
N SER A 217 -3.97 -9.42 7.00
CA SER A 217 -4.56 -9.09 8.30
C SER A 217 -5.52 -10.15 8.84
N ASP A 218 -6.10 -10.98 7.96
CA ASP A 218 -6.99 -12.07 8.38
C ASP A 218 -6.21 -13.19 9.06
N ASN A 219 -5.01 -13.50 8.56
CA ASN A 219 -4.12 -14.49 9.17
C ASN A 219 -3.54 -14.01 10.51
N TYR A 220 -3.38 -12.70 10.68
CA TYR A 220 -2.85 -12.12 11.92
C TYR A 220 -3.80 -12.27 13.11
N LYS A 221 -5.12 -12.15 12.88
CA LYS A 221 -6.12 -12.34 13.94
C LYS A 221 -6.15 -13.77 14.49
N GLU A 222 -5.91 -14.78 13.66
CA GLU A 222 -5.80 -16.17 14.12
C GLU A 222 -4.57 -16.43 15.01
N SER A 223 -3.46 -15.75 14.75
CA SER A 223 -2.23 -15.90 15.56
C SER A 223 -2.37 -15.24 16.93
N ASP A 224 -3.02 -14.08 17.01
CA ASP A 224 -3.27 -13.39 18.28
C ASP A 224 -4.24 -14.15 19.18
N ASP A 225 -5.30 -14.76 18.60
CA ASP A 225 -6.23 -15.61 19.35
C ASP A 225 -5.53 -16.88 19.92
N LYS A 226 -4.50 -17.39 19.26
CA LYS A 226 -3.68 -18.49 19.76
C LYS A 226 -2.71 -18.05 20.86
N ALA A 227 -2.13 -16.87 20.74
CA ALA A 227 -1.21 -16.32 21.74
C ALA A 227 -1.93 -15.92 23.04
N CYS A 228 -3.18 -15.49 22.99
CA CYS A 228 -3.97 -15.18 24.17
C CYS A 228 -4.53 -16.43 24.91
N LYS A 229 -4.40 -17.62 24.34
CA LYS A 229 -4.89 -18.89 24.93
C LYS A 229 -3.76 -19.72 25.59
N MET A 230 -2.52 -19.24 25.59
CA MET A 230 -1.40 -19.78 26.35
C MET A 230 -1.15 -18.97 27.61
#